data_654b665affa5021f2850d635deb377df
#
_entry.id   654b665affa5021f2850d635deb377df
#
_cell.length_a   1.000
_cell.length_b   1.000
_cell.length_c   1.000
_cell.angle_alpha   90.00
_cell.angle_beta   90.00
_cell.angle_gamma   90.00
#
_symmetry.space_group_name_H-M   'P 1'
#
loop_
_entity.id
_entity.type
_entity.pdbx_description
1 polymer ?
#
loop_
_entity_poly.entity_id
_entity_poly.type
_entity_poly.pdbx_seq_one_letter_code
_entity_poly.pdbx_strand_id
1 'polypeptide(L)'
;MVKRAILSVSDKTGIVELARRLAAQGVTLLSTGGTMKAIEEAGIPVTGVSDVTGFPECLDGRVKTLHPAIHAGLLAVRDNPEHMKQLEQLGVEPIDMVVINLYPFRATIEKPGVTFDEAIENIDIGGPTMLRAAAKNAQDVVVVIDPADYELVLNELEATGDVSLKTKRYLQYKVFEHTAQYDCMIQQYLRGQLEDAPAFPQNLTVTFEKVQEMRYGENPHQKAAFYRDLGDVAGTLPAAKQLHGKELSYNNINDTNGAIELLREFDTTAVIAVKHGNPCGVGVADAVSEAYRLAYEADPVSVFGGIVVTNGTVDAATAEQMSKIFLEIIVAPKFTDEALAILTRKKNLRLLELDTTIRAYPKGERVMRKVAGGLLVQEIDDKLLPEDGELKVVTKAQPTAKQMEDLMLAWKIVKHAKSNGIAIAKDHQSLGIGPGQVNRIWSTQMAIERSGDKVRGAALASDAFFPFDDCVKACAEAGISCIIQPGGSVRDQDSIDACDQYGIAMVFTGMRHFKH
;
A
#
# COMPACT_ATOMS: atom_id res chain seq x y z
N MET A 1 -37.60 11.03 -17.42
CA MET A 1 -37.17 10.86 -18.84
C MET A 1 -36.09 11.87 -19.13
N VAL A 2 -34.95 11.41 -19.65
CA VAL A 2 -33.79 12.25 -19.99
C VAL A 2 -34.05 12.95 -21.33
N LYS A 3 -34.04 14.26 -21.33
CA LYS A 3 -34.24 15.10 -22.53
C LYS A 3 -33.01 15.91 -22.91
N ARG A 4 -32.18 16.26 -21.93
CA ARG A 4 -31.01 17.14 -22.11
C ARG A 4 -29.83 16.66 -21.29
N ALA A 5 -28.66 16.50 -21.92
CA ALA A 5 -27.47 15.98 -21.29
C ALA A 5 -26.24 16.88 -21.55
N ILE A 6 -25.43 17.12 -20.50
CA ILE A 6 -24.10 17.73 -20.62
C ILE A 6 -23.05 16.61 -20.67
N LEU A 7 -22.21 16.63 -21.71
CA LEU A 7 -21.09 15.74 -21.90
C LEU A 7 -19.78 16.57 -21.88
N SER A 8 -18.95 16.37 -20.88
CA SER A 8 -17.68 17.09 -20.73
C SER A 8 -16.65 16.18 -20.03
N VAL A 9 -15.89 15.43 -20.83
CA VAL A 9 -14.97 14.41 -20.31
C VAL A 9 -13.52 14.71 -20.68
N SER A 10 -12.60 14.43 -19.77
CA SER A 10 -11.16 14.42 -20.03
C SER A 10 -10.77 13.12 -20.73
N ASP A 11 -11.09 11.96 -20.14
CA ASP A 11 -11.01 10.66 -20.80
C ASP A 11 -12.21 10.46 -21.73
N LYS A 12 -11.92 10.33 -23.03
CA LYS A 12 -12.93 10.20 -24.09
C LYS A 12 -13.32 8.78 -24.42
N THR A 13 -12.94 7.82 -23.60
CA THR A 13 -13.29 6.41 -23.78
C THR A 13 -14.82 6.26 -23.85
N GLY A 14 -15.31 5.72 -24.97
CA GLY A 14 -16.73 5.42 -25.20
C GLY A 14 -17.66 6.62 -25.37
N ILE A 15 -17.18 7.88 -25.24
CA ILE A 15 -18.05 9.08 -25.22
C ILE A 15 -18.80 9.31 -26.55
N VAL A 16 -18.18 9.02 -27.69
CA VAL A 16 -18.81 9.17 -29.00
C VAL A 16 -19.96 8.18 -29.17
N GLU A 17 -19.80 6.94 -28.74
CA GLU A 17 -20.86 5.95 -28.81
C GLU A 17 -22.01 6.26 -27.85
N LEU A 18 -21.69 6.69 -26.62
CA LEU A 18 -22.68 7.21 -25.68
C LEU A 18 -23.48 8.36 -26.30
N ALA A 19 -22.79 9.37 -26.86
CA ALA A 19 -23.42 10.52 -27.49
C ALA A 19 -24.34 10.11 -28.65
N ARG A 20 -23.91 9.17 -29.49
CA ARG A 20 -24.71 8.65 -30.62
C ARG A 20 -25.99 7.99 -30.14
N ARG A 21 -25.92 7.14 -29.14
CA ARG A 21 -27.10 6.43 -28.60
C ARG A 21 -28.05 7.37 -27.87
N LEU A 22 -27.54 8.38 -27.14
CA LEU A 22 -28.37 9.42 -26.53
C LEU A 22 -29.09 10.27 -27.60
N ALA A 23 -28.37 10.72 -28.62
CA ALA A 23 -28.95 11.50 -29.72
C ALA A 23 -30.02 10.69 -30.49
N ALA A 24 -29.82 9.39 -30.70
CA ALA A 24 -30.80 8.50 -31.35
C ALA A 24 -32.11 8.38 -30.55
N GLN A 25 -32.05 8.61 -29.22
CA GLN A 25 -33.24 8.68 -28.35
C GLN A 25 -33.85 10.10 -28.25
N GLY A 26 -33.34 11.06 -29.03
CA GLY A 26 -33.86 12.42 -29.03
C GLY A 26 -33.34 13.27 -27.87
N VAL A 27 -32.27 12.87 -27.20
CA VAL A 27 -31.64 13.67 -26.13
C VAL A 27 -30.84 14.81 -26.76
N THR A 28 -31.08 16.04 -26.34
CA THR A 28 -30.31 17.22 -26.71
C THR A 28 -28.96 17.19 -26.01
N LEU A 29 -27.87 17.19 -26.76
CA LEU A 29 -26.51 17.14 -26.21
C LEU A 29 -25.91 18.53 -26.08
N LEU A 30 -25.38 18.83 -24.89
CA LEU A 30 -24.59 20.01 -24.59
C LEU A 30 -23.14 19.58 -24.33
N SER A 31 -22.17 20.37 -24.79
CA SER A 31 -20.76 20.02 -24.56
C SER A 31 -19.85 21.24 -24.59
N THR A 32 -18.57 21.01 -24.21
CA THR A 32 -17.53 22.02 -24.23
C THR A 32 -16.23 21.47 -24.78
N GLY A 33 -15.38 22.34 -25.31
CA GLY A 33 -13.98 22.08 -25.62
C GLY A 33 -13.74 20.81 -26.46
N GLY A 34 -12.77 20.00 -26.06
CA GLY A 34 -12.37 18.80 -26.81
C GLY A 34 -13.40 17.69 -26.85
N THR A 35 -14.36 17.65 -25.92
CA THR A 35 -15.46 16.68 -25.98
C THR A 35 -16.47 17.08 -27.06
N MET A 36 -16.83 18.35 -27.14
CA MET A 36 -17.68 18.89 -28.20
C MET A 36 -17.09 18.59 -29.57
N LYS A 37 -15.81 18.90 -29.77
CA LYS A 37 -15.11 18.62 -31.04
C LYS A 37 -15.18 17.14 -31.44
N ALA A 38 -14.96 16.22 -30.51
CA ALA A 38 -15.02 14.79 -30.79
C ALA A 38 -16.42 14.32 -31.20
N ILE A 39 -17.48 14.91 -30.63
CA ILE A 39 -18.89 14.59 -30.96
C ILE A 39 -19.24 15.18 -32.33
N GLU A 40 -18.84 16.41 -32.64
CA GLU A 40 -19.04 17.07 -33.94
C GLU A 40 -18.33 16.33 -35.06
N GLU A 41 -17.06 15.94 -34.87
CA GLU A 41 -16.27 15.15 -35.85
C GLU A 41 -16.92 13.79 -36.16
N ALA A 42 -17.68 13.24 -35.21
CA ALA A 42 -18.47 12.02 -35.42
C ALA A 42 -19.82 12.26 -36.12
N GLY A 43 -20.13 13.52 -36.52
CA GLY A 43 -21.37 13.88 -37.19
C GLY A 43 -22.61 13.87 -36.28
N ILE A 44 -22.44 13.98 -34.95
CA ILE A 44 -23.51 13.95 -33.98
C ILE A 44 -23.89 15.40 -33.62
N PRO A 45 -25.18 15.79 -33.68
CA PRO A 45 -25.61 17.13 -33.28
C PRO A 45 -25.29 17.41 -31.81
N VAL A 46 -24.65 18.53 -31.53
CA VAL A 46 -24.27 18.98 -30.18
C VAL A 46 -24.28 20.49 -30.12
N THR A 47 -24.70 21.06 -29.00
CA THR A 47 -24.76 22.50 -28.76
C THR A 47 -23.68 22.91 -27.77
N GLY A 48 -22.97 24.01 -28.00
CA GLY A 48 -21.99 24.56 -27.08
C GLY A 48 -22.66 25.07 -25.78
N VAL A 49 -22.02 24.87 -24.66
CA VAL A 49 -22.49 25.43 -23.37
C VAL A 49 -22.52 26.97 -23.44
N SER A 50 -21.57 27.60 -24.15
CA SER A 50 -21.55 29.05 -24.41
C SER A 50 -22.80 29.56 -25.14
N ASP A 51 -23.35 28.76 -26.06
CA ASP A 51 -24.57 29.10 -26.79
C ASP A 51 -25.81 29.08 -25.88
N VAL A 52 -25.81 28.16 -24.94
CA VAL A 52 -26.89 28.03 -23.94
C VAL A 52 -26.83 29.11 -22.88
N THR A 53 -25.64 29.50 -22.46
CA THR A 53 -25.44 30.47 -21.38
C THR A 53 -25.41 31.90 -21.89
N GLY A 54 -25.15 32.12 -23.18
CA GLY A 54 -24.84 33.43 -23.76
C GLY A 54 -23.55 34.06 -23.22
N PHE A 55 -22.73 33.24 -22.50
CA PHE A 55 -21.49 33.70 -21.89
C PHE A 55 -20.28 32.99 -22.52
N PRO A 56 -19.33 33.73 -23.09
CA PRO A 56 -18.17 33.11 -23.73
C PRO A 56 -17.24 32.45 -22.69
N GLU A 57 -16.50 31.46 -23.14
CA GLU A 57 -15.37 30.93 -22.37
C GLU A 57 -14.35 32.05 -22.15
N CYS A 58 -13.83 32.18 -20.92
CA CYS A 58 -12.88 33.21 -20.55
C CYS A 58 -11.79 32.71 -19.60
N LEU A 59 -10.77 33.56 -19.36
CA LEU A 59 -9.63 33.25 -18.49
C LEU A 59 -8.92 31.96 -18.94
N ASP A 60 -8.60 31.87 -20.23
CA ASP A 60 -7.93 30.73 -20.86
C ASP A 60 -8.65 29.39 -20.61
N GLY A 61 -9.99 29.45 -20.50
CA GLY A 61 -10.83 28.26 -20.27
C GLY A 61 -11.08 27.88 -18.83
N ARG A 62 -10.60 28.63 -17.85
CA ARG A 62 -10.89 28.40 -16.43
C ARG A 62 -12.37 28.57 -16.09
N VAL A 63 -13.09 29.40 -16.87
CA VAL A 63 -14.53 29.60 -16.72
C VAL A 63 -15.25 29.26 -18.02
N LYS A 64 -16.00 28.14 -18.02
CA LYS A 64 -16.80 27.64 -19.14
C LYS A 64 -18.22 27.27 -18.70
N THR A 65 -18.31 26.50 -17.60
CA THR A 65 -19.54 25.87 -17.11
C THR A 65 -20.01 26.44 -15.78
N LEU A 66 -19.21 27.31 -15.14
CA LEU A 66 -19.57 27.99 -13.90
C LEU A 66 -20.56 29.13 -14.16
N HIS A 67 -21.76 28.75 -14.55
CA HIS A 67 -22.80 29.73 -14.89
C HIS A 67 -24.12 29.40 -14.19
N PRO A 68 -24.87 30.39 -13.67
CA PRO A 68 -26.15 30.17 -12.98
C PRO A 68 -27.16 29.36 -13.80
N ALA A 69 -27.26 29.57 -15.11
CA ALA A 69 -28.16 28.81 -15.98
C ALA A 69 -27.88 27.30 -15.98
N ILE A 70 -26.60 26.90 -15.98
CA ILE A 70 -26.22 25.48 -15.90
C ILE A 70 -26.59 24.90 -14.53
N HIS A 71 -26.20 25.59 -13.46
CA HIS A 71 -26.45 25.10 -12.10
C HIS A 71 -27.92 25.13 -11.69
N ALA A 72 -28.70 26.13 -12.13
CA ALA A 72 -30.14 26.16 -11.95
C ALA A 72 -30.82 24.99 -12.69
N GLY A 73 -30.41 24.73 -13.94
CA GLY A 73 -30.89 23.59 -14.72
C GLY A 73 -30.64 22.23 -14.05
N LEU A 74 -29.51 22.08 -13.33
CA LEU A 74 -29.15 20.88 -12.59
C LEU A 74 -29.84 20.78 -11.22
N LEU A 75 -29.95 21.88 -10.47
CA LEU A 75 -30.35 21.89 -9.07
C LEU A 75 -31.85 22.03 -8.87
N ALA A 76 -32.63 22.46 -9.87
CA ALA A 76 -34.07 22.58 -9.76
C ALA A 76 -34.70 21.22 -9.47
N VAL A 77 -35.44 21.12 -8.37
CA VAL A 77 -36.26 19.95 -8.01
C VAL A 77 -37.51 19.95 -8.91
N ARG A 78 -37.68 18.92 -9.73
CA ARG A 78 -38.73 18.87 -10.78
C ARG A 78 -40.14 18.84 -10.22
N ASP A 79 -40.31 18.24 -9.03
CA ASP A 79 -41.61 18.18 -8.34
C ASP A 79 -41.97 19.45 -7.55
N ASN A 80 -41.05 20.44 -7.52
CA ASN A 80 -41.31 21.73 -6.87
C ASN A 80 -41.80 22.77 -7.91
N PRO A 81 -43.09 23.16 -7.89
CA PRO A 81 -43.65 24.10 -8.87
C PRO A 81 -42.97 25.48 -8.86
N GLU A 82 -42.51 25.95 -7.71
CA GLU A 82 -41.84 27.25 -7.62
C GLU A 82 -40.45 27.21 -8.27
N HIS A 83 -39.71 26.07 -8.16
CA HIS A 83 -38.45 25.90 -8.88
C HIS A 83 -38.66 25.90 -10.39
N MET A 84 -39.66 25.18 -10.87
CA MET A 84 -39.95 25.10 -12.31
C MET A 84 -40.39 26.44 -12.86
N LYS A 85 -41.23 27.20 -12.12
CA LYS A 85 -41.64 28.56 -12.46
C LYS A 85 -40.45 29.52 -12.52
N GLN A 86 -39.52 29.44 -11.58
CA GLN A 86 -38.30 30.26 -11.59
C GLN A 86 -37.43 29.94 -12.81
N LEU A 87 -37.24 28.65 -13.20
CA LEU A 87 -36.52 28.29 -14.41
C LEU A 87 -37.17 28.89 -15.66
N GLU A 88 -38.52 28.82 -15.75
CA GLU A 88 -39.27 29.40 -16.87
C GLU A 88 -39.04 30.93 -16.96
N GLN A 89 -39.16 31.62 -15.82
CA GLN A 89 -38.94 33.08 -15.74
C GLN A 89 -37.53 33.49 -16.14
N LEU A 90 -36.54 32.65 -15.86
CA LEU A 90 -35.13 32.87 -16.19
C LEU A 90 -34.78 32.39 -17.62
N GLY A 91 -35.71 31.75 -18.33
CA GLY A 91 -35.42 31.14 -19.64
C GLY A 91 -34.42 29.98 -19.56
N VAL A 92 -34.35 29.28 -18.42
CA VAL A 92 -33.42 28.18 -18.18
C VAL A 92 -34.15 26.86 -18.35
N GLU A 93 -33.66 26.00 -19.23
CA GLU A 93 -34.16 24.65 -19.38
C GLU A 93 -33.51 23.67 -18.41
N PRO A 94 -34.25 22.70 -17.89
CA PRO A 94 -33.71 21.62 -17.08
C PRO A 94 -32.61 20.84 -17.80
N ILE A 95 -31.63 20.35 -17.02
CA ILE A 95 -30.59 19.42 -17.47
C ILE A 95 -30.78 18.11 -16.71
N ASP A 96 -31.03 17.02 -17.44
CA ASP A 96 -31.47 15.75 -16.88
C ASP A 96 -30.32 14.74 -16.73
N MET A 97 -29.19 14.98 -17.41
CA MET A 97 -28.02 14.12 -17.34
C MET A 97 -26.73 14.93 -17.38
N VAL A 98 -25.74 14.45 -16.62
CA VAL A 98 -24.36 14.95 -16.64
C VAL A 98 -23.41 13.77 -16.80
N VAL A 99 -22.55 13.85 -17.80
CA VAL A 99 -21.47 12.87 -18.02
C VAL A 99 -20.15 13.61 -17.99
N ILE A 100 -19.42 13.47 -16.89
CA ILE A 100 -18.18 14.21 -16.63
C ILE A 100 -17.19 13.28 -15.94
N ASN A 101 -15.97 13.21 -16.45
CA ASN A 101 -14.82 12.76 -15.69
C ASN A 101 -13.83 13.91 -15.53
N LEU A 102 -13.11 13.94 -14.41
CA LEU A 102 -12.27 15.07 -14.04
C LEU A 102 -10.94 15.06 -14.79
N TYR A 103 -10.25 16.17 -14.78
CA TYR A 103 -8.86 16.25 -15.27
C TYR A 103 -7.98 15.25 -14.49
N PRO A 104 -7.04 14.60 -15.18
CA PRO A 104 -6.22 13.56 -14.58
C PRO A 104 -5.12 14.14 -13.69
N PHE A 105 -5.49 14.77 -12.57
CA PHE A 105 -4.57 15.41 -11.64
C PHE A 105 -3.44 14.46 -11.21
N ARG A 106 -3.79 13.21 -10.88
CA ARG A 106 -2.81 12.17 -10.55
C ARG A 106 -1.77 11.98 -11.65
N ALA A 107 -2.23 11.74 -12.88
CA ALA A 107 -1.32 11.55 -14.01
C ALA A 107 -0.46 12.78 -14.30
N THR A 108 -0.93 13.97 -13.93
CA THR A 108 -0.14 15.22 -14.06
C THR A 108 0.96 15.28 -13.02
N ILE A 109 0.67 15.04 -11.74
CA ILE A 109 1.68 15.11 -10.66
C ILE A 109 2.70 13.96 -10.69
N GLU A 110 2.37 12.85 -11.34
CA GLU A 110 3.26 11.70 -11.54
C GLU A 110 4.23 11.89 -12.73
N LYS A 111 4.07 12.94 -13.56
CA LYS A 111 5.01 13.23 -14.66
C LYS A 111 6.37 13.66 -14.14
N PRO A 112 7.48 13.10 -14.66
CA PRO A 112 8.81 13.59 -14.32
C PRO A 112 8.96 15.09 -14.64
N GLY A 113 9.43 15.88 -13.66
CA GLY A 113 9.72 17.29 -13.85
C GLY A 113 8.50 18.22 -13.90
N VAL A 114 7.31 17.76 -13.53
CA VAL A 114 6.12 18.62 -13.41
C VAL A 114 6.40 19.78 -12.45
N THR A 115 6.03 20.99 -12.87
CA THR A 115 6.14 22.18 -12.03
C THR A 115 4.93 22.31 -11.11
N PHE A 116 5.08 23.10 -10.03
CA PHE A 116 3.97 23.43 -9.14
C PHE A 116 2.82 24.11 -9.90
N ASP A 117 3.13 25.08 -10.76
CA ASP A 117 2.13 25.82 -11.53
C ASP A 117 1.37 24.91 -12.50
N GLU A 118 2.05 23.96 -13.16
CA GLU A 118 1.39 22.95 -14.01
C GLU A 118 0.45 22.05 -13.21
N ALA A 119 0.83 21.65 -12.00
CA ALA A 119 -0.03 20.86 -11.12
C ALA A 119 -1.27 21.67 -10.71
N ILE A 120 -1.10 22.94 -10.32
CA ILE A 120 -2.21 23.82 -9.93
C ILE A 120 -3.18 24.06 -11.11
N GLU A 121 -2.66 24.28 -12.32
CA GLU A 121 -3.49 24.50 -13.51
C GLU A 121 -4.34 23.27 -13.89
N ASN A 122 -3.91 22.08 -13.48
CA ASN A 122 -4.66 20.83 -13.70
C ASN A 122 -5.66 20.48 -12.57
N ILE A 123 -5.93 21.41 -11.64
CA ILE A 123 -7.03 21.26 -10.68
C ILE A 123 -8.34 21.62 -11.39
N ASP A 124 -9.22 20.64 -11.52
CA ASP A 124 -10.53 20.84 -12.14
C ASP A 124 -11.50 21.52 -11.15
N ILE A 125 -12.07 22.64 -11.57
CA ILE A 125 -13.06 23.40 -10.79
C ILE A 125 -14.48 23.17 -11.33
N GLY A 126 -14.66 23.26 -12.63
CA GLY A 126 -15.96 23.19 -13.29
C GLY A 126 -16.59 21.81 -13.22
N GLY A 127 -15.80 20.76 -13.46
CA GLY A 127 -16.24 19.38 -13.41
C GLY A 127 -16.81 18.98 -12.05
N PRO A 128 -16.04 19.11 -10.96
CA PRO A 128 -16.53 18.80 -9.61
C PRO A 128 -17.78 19.60 -9.23
N THR A 129 -17.87 20.85 -9.63
CA THR A 129 -19.04 21.71 -9.31
C THR A 129 -20.32 21.17 -9.95
N MET A 130 -20.28 20.83 -11.25
CA MET A 130 -21.42 20.23 -11.95
C MET A 130 -21.75 18.83 -11.43
N LEU A 131 -20.75 17.99 -11.19
CA LEU A 131 -20.94 16.65 -10.62
C LEU A 131 -21.63 16.70 -9.27
N ARG A 132 -21.19 17.58 -8.38
CA ARG A 132 -21.78 17.73 -7.04
C ARG A 132 -23.20 18.31 -7.11
N ALA A 133 -23.48 19.25 -8.03
CA ALA A 133 -24.82 19.80 -8.27
C ALA A 133 -25.77 18.70 -8.77
N ALA A 134 -25.38 17.93 -9.79
CA ALA A 134 -26.17 16.83 -10.33
C ALA A 134 -26.39 15.72 -9.28
N ALA A 135 -25.34 15.32 -8.56
CA ALA A 135 -25.42 14.31 -7.51
C ALA A 135 -26.32 14.75 -6.33
N LYS A 136 -26.31 16.04 -5.96
CA LYS A 136 -27.25 16.58 -4.95
C LYS A 136 -28.70 16.41 -5.38
N ASN A 137 -28.99 16.52 -6.68
CA ASN A 137 -30.33 16.36 -7.26
C ASN A 137 -30.49 15.02 -8.00
N ALA A 138 -29.88 13.94 -7.52
CA ALA A 138 -29.90 12.64 -8.17
C ALA A 138 -31.29 11.99 -8.28
N GLN A 139 -32.29 12.53 -7.61
CA GLN A 139 -33.68 12.17 -7.83
C GLN A 139 -34.13 12.49 -9.26
N ASP A 140 -33.73 13.67 -9.76
CA ASP A 140 -34.14 14.21 -11.06
C ASP A 140 -33.05 14.10 -12.14
N VAL A 141 -31.76 14.07 -11.74
CA VAL A 141 -30.61 14.15 -12.64
C VAL A 141 -29.79 12.86 -12.60
N VAL A 142 -29.50 12.31 -13.77
CA VAL A 142 -28.55 11.19 -13.94
C VAL A 142 -27.13 11.78 -13.98
N VAL A 143 -26.23 11.28 -13.14
CA VAL A 143 -24.84 11.74 -13.13
C VAL A 143 -23.89 10.57 -13.36
N VAL A 144 -23.05 10.63 -14.40
CA VAL A 144 -22.12 9.56 -14.77
C VAL A 144 -20.71 10.11 -14.77
N ILE A 145 -19.82 9.45 -14.01
CA ILE A 145 -18.43 9.85 -13.87
C ILE A 145 -17.44 8.85 -14.46
N ASP A 146 -17.87 7.62 -14.63
CA ASP A 146 -17.05 6.49 -15.04
C ASP A 146 -17.56 5.91 -16.36
N PRO A 147 -16.70 5.82 -17.42
CA PRO A 147 -17.07 5.16 -18.67
C PRO A 147 -17.60 3.74 -18.51
N ALA A 148 -17.19 3.01 -17.46
CA ALA A 148 -17.69 1.66 -17.18
C ALA A 148 -19.20 1.60 -16.89
N ASP A 149 -19.81 2.73 -16.51
CA ASP A 149 -21.26 2.81 -16.22
C ASP A 149 -22.11 3.21 -17.44
N TYR A 150 -21.50 3.54 -18.60
CA TYR A 150 -22.22 3.98 -19.79
C TYR A 150 -23.24 2.95 -20.25
N GLU A 151 -22.86 1.69 -20.34
CA GLU A 151 -23.76 0.61 -20.78
C GLU A 151 -24.91 0.37 -19.80
N LEU A 152 -24.67 0.45 -18.49
CA LEU A 152 -25.71 0.34 -17.48
C LEU A 152 -26.79 1.41 -17.69
N VAL A 153 -26.35 2.66 -17.87
CA VAL A 153 -27.25 3.81 -18.06
C VAL A 153 -27.99 3.73 -19.39
N LEU A 154 -27.29 3.42 -20.50
CA LEU A 154 -27.89 3.30 -21.82
C LEU A 154 -28.94 2.19 -21.89
N ASN A 155 -28.66 1.03 -21.30
CA ASN A 155 -29.60 -0.10 -21.29
C ASN A 155 -30.90 0.25 -20.56
N GLU A 156 -30.85 0.97 -19.42
CA GLU A 156 -32.05 1.42 -18.73
C GLU A 156 -32.81 2.48 -19.54
N LEU A 157 -32.11 3.46 -20.13
CA LEU A 157 -32.71 4.50 -20.96
C LEU A 157 -33.40 3.93 -22.19
N GLU A 158 -32.78 2.98 -22.90
CA GLU A 158 -33.35 2.33 -24.08
C GLU A 158 -34.59 1.48 -23.75
N ALA A 159 -34.59 0.85 -22.58
CA ALA A 159 -35.68 0.00 -22.14
C ALA A 159 -36.91 0.78 -21.64
N THR A 160 -36.69 1.90 -20.95
CA THR A 160 -37.76 2.59 -20.19
C THR A 160 -37.88 4.09 -20.47
N GLY A 161 -36.94 4.69 -21.17
CA GLY A 161 -36.83 6.14 -21.40
C GLY A 161 -36.30 6.92 -20.19
N ASP A 162 -35.93 6.25 -19.10
CA ASP A 162 -35.35 6.86 -17.91
C ASP A 162 -34.39 5.90 -17.19
N VAL A 163 -33.62 6.43 -16.24
CA VAL A 163 -32.74 5.64 -15.38
C VAL A 163 -33.42 5.43 -14.02
N SER A 164 -33.39 4.19 -13.53
CA SER A 164 -34.04 3.84 -12.26
C SER A 164 -33.45 4.62 -11.08
N LEU A 165 -34.27 4.90 -10.08
CA LEU A 165 -33.81 5.59 -8.87
C LEU A 165 -32.69 4.81 -8.13
N LYS A 166 -32.70 3.47 -8.26
CA LYS A 166 -31.65 2.61 -7.71
C LYS A 166 -30.30 2.93 -8.38
N THR A 167 -30.29 3.00 -9.71
CA THR A 167 -29.09 3.32 -10.48
C THR A 167 -28.65 4.77 -10.26
N LYS A 168 -29.58 5.73 -10.24
CA LYS A 168 -29.27 7.12 -9.93
C LYS A 168 -28.58 7.27 -8.54
N ARG A 169 -29.04 6.54 -7.52
CA ARG A 169 -28.40 6.54 -6.18
C ARG A 169 -27.02 5.88 -6.17
N TYR A 170 -26.82 4.83 -6.95
CA TYR A 170 -25.51 4.21 -7.13
C TYR A 170 -24.53 5.19 -7.79
N LEU A 171 -24.93 5.85 -8.85
CA LEU A 171 -24.13 6.86 -9.54
C LEU A 171 -23.85 8.09 -8.66
N GLN A 172 -24.84 8.53 -7.86
CA GLN A 172 -24.67 9.58 -6.85
C GLN A 172 -23.57 9.24 -5.84
N TYR A 173 -23.57 8.01 -5.34
CA TYR A 173 -22.51 7.53 -4.43
C TYR A 173 -21.14 7.60 -5.11
N LYS A 174 -21.00 7.10 -6.35
CA LYS A 174 -19.73 7.13 -7.10
C LYS A 174 -19.19 8.55 -7.29
N VAL A 175 -20.04 9.55 -7.50
CA VAL A 175 -19.60 10.94 -7.61
C VAL A 175 -18.92 11.41 -6.34
N PHE A 176 -19.52 11.19 -5.17
CA PHE A 176 -18.93 11.65 -3.91
C PHE A 176 -17.70 10.83 -3.50
N GLU A 177 -17.65 9.54 -3.82
CA GLU A 177 -16.45 8.72 -3.67
C GLU A 177 -15.30 9.31 -4.50
N HIS A 178 -15.54 9.60 -5.79
CA HIS A 178 -14.53 10.14 -6.70
C HIS A 178 -14.07 11.55 -6.31
N THR A 179 -15.01 12.46 -6.00
CA THR A 179 -14.63 13.83 -5.62
C THR A 179 -13.88 13.86 -4.28
N ALA A 180 -14.25 13.00 -3.31
CA ALA A 180 -13.52 12.87 -2.06
C ALA A 180 -12.07 12.37 -2.29
N GLN A 181 -11.89 11.37 -3.16
CA GLN A 181 -10.58 10.87 -3.56
C GLN A 181 -9.76 11.97 -4.28
N TYR A 182 -10.39 12.70 -5.19
CA TYR A 182 -9.78 13.78 -5.95
C TYR A 182 -9.25 14.89 -5.02
N ASP A 183 -10.09 15.39 -4.11
CA ASP A 183 -9.71 16.41 -3.14
C ASP A 183 -8.63 15.92 -2.17
N CYS A 184 -8.68 14.63 -1.79
CA CYS A 184 -7.63 14.02 -0.96
C CYS A 184 -6.27 14.02 -1.66
N MET A 185 -6.21 13.67 -2.95
CA MET A 185 -4.96 13.71 -3.73
C MET A 185 -4.39 15.12 -3.83
N ILE A 186 -5.24 16.12 -4.11
CA ILE A 186 -4.83 17.52 -4.17
C ILE A 186 -4.28 17.97 -2.82
N GLN A 187 -4.98 17.66 -1.72
CA GLN A 187 -4.57 18.01 -0.38
C GLN A 187 -3.22 17.38 -0.01
N GLN A 188 -3.00 16.10 -0.35
CA GLN A 188 -1.74 15.42 -0.09
C GLN A 188 -0.59 16.02 -0.90
N TYR A 189 -0.82 16.33 -2.19
CA TYR A 189 0.16 17.00 -3.04
C TYR A 189 0.56 18.36 -2.48
N LEU A 190 -0.42 19.23 -2.19
CA LEU A 190 -0.18 20.57 -1.64
C LEU A 190 0.53 20.52 -0.30
N ARG A 191 0.16 19.57 0.57
CA ARG A 191 0.85 19.36 1.86
C ARG A 191 2.32 19.00 1.66
N GLY A 192 2.63 18.19 0.65
CA GLY A 192 4.02 17.81 0.31
C GLY A 192 4.87 18.96 -0.21
N GLN A 193 4.25 20.11 -0.59
CA GLN A 193 4.94 21.33 -1.03
C GLN A 193 5.22 22.30 0.13
N LEU A 194 4.67 22.07 1.31
CA LEU A 194 4.90 22.94 2.48
C LEU A 194 6.22 22.57 3.16
N GLU A 195 7.07 23.55 3.42
CA GLU A 195 8.34 23.38 4.15
C GLU A 195 8.11 22.88 5.59
N ASP A 196 7.12 23.46 6.28
CA ASP A 196 6.79 23.17 7.68
C ASP A 196 5.48 22.38 7.83
N ALA A 197 5.20 21.44 6.93
CA ALA A 197 4.01 20.62 7.06
C ALA A 197 4.05 19.80 8.36
N PRO A 198 3.00 19.86 9.22
CA PRO A 198 3.00 19.08 10.46
C PRO A 198 3.06 17.59 10.14
N ALA A 199 3.91 16.84 10.86
CA ALA A 199 4.00 15.38 10.69
C ALA A 199 2.62 14.72 10.82
N PHE A 200 1.82 15.16 11.79
CA PHE A 200 0.45 14.70 12.03
C PHE A 200 -0.53 15.88 11.92
N PRO A 201 -1.31 15.98 10.82
CA PRO A 201 -2.25 17.08 10.63
C PRO A 201 -3.46 16.97 11.57
N GLN A 202 -4.15 18.09 11.82
CA GLN A 202 -5.37 18.11 12.64
C GLN A 202 -6.46 17.17 12.10
N ASN A 203 -6.61 17.11 10.79
CA ASN A 203 -7.52 16.18 10.12
C ASN A 203 -6.69 15.31 9.17
N LEU A 204 -6.70 14.00 9.41
CA LEU A 204 -6.02 13.03 8.56
C LEU A 204 -6.97 12.56 7.47
N THR A 205 -6.64 12.86 6.23
CA THR A 205 -7.33 12.37 5.05
C THR A 205 -6.42 11.42 4.29
N VAL A 206 -6.87 10.20 4.07
CA VAL A 206 -6.15 9.17 3.31
C VAL A 206 -7.10 8.52 2.32
N THR A 207 -6.57 8.13 1.18
CA THR A 207 -7.33 7.42 0.16
C THR A 207 -6.49 6.31 -0.45
N PHE A 208 -7.14 5.19 -0.73
CA PHE A 208 -6.53 4.00 -1.29
C PHE A 208 -7.38 3.48 -2.45
N GLU A 209 -6.74 2.83 -3.40
CA GLU A 209 -7.38 2.19 -4.54
C GLU A 209 -7.50 0.69 -4.32
N LYS A 210 -8.71 0.12 -4.50
CA LYS A 210 -8.92 -1.32 -4.35
C LYS A 210 -8.21 -2.09 -5.47
N VAL A 211 -7.30 -2.98 -5.07
CA VAL A 211 -6.57 -3.88 -5.96
C VAL A 211 -7.32 -5.18 -6.16
N GLN A 212 -7.83 -5.76 -5.04
CA GLN A 212 -8.43 -7.09 -5.06
C GLN A 212 -9.51 -7.21 -3.98
N GLU A 213 -10.64 -7.80 -4.33
CA GLU A 213 -11.59 -8.31 -3.34
C GLU A 213 -11.15 -9.72 -2.95
N MET A 214 -10.99 -9.96 -1.66
CA MET A 214 -10.46 -11.21 -1.17
C MET A 214 -11.54 -12.21 -0.86
N ARG A 215 -11.23 -13.48 -1.02
CA ARG A 215 -12.14 -14.56 -0.69
C ARG A 215 -12.62 -14.51 0.76
N TYR A 216 -11.73 -14.15 1.70
CA TYR A 216 -11.99 -13.89 3.12
C TYR A 216 -10.78 -13.17 3.73
N GLY A 217 -10.93 -12.65 4.94
CA GLY A 217 -9.87 -11.97 5.69
C GLY A 217 -8.93 -12.96 6.38
N GLU A 218 -8.47 -12.61 7.57
CA GLU A 218 -7.63 -13.50 8.38
C GLU A 218 -8.35 -14.83 8.68
N ASN A 219 -9.65 -14.76 8.92
CA ASN A 219 -10.51 -15.91 9.16
C ASN A 219 -11.63 -16.04 8.11
N PRO A 220 -12.13 -17.27 7.83
CA PRO A 220 -13.07 -17.53 6.74
C PRO A 220 -14.40 -16.77 6.82
N HIS A 221 -14.83 -16.34 7.99
CA HIS A 221 -16.08 -15.58 8.19
C HIS A 221 -15.92 -14.06 7.98
N GLN A 222 -14.69 -13.56 7.83
CA GLN A 222 -14.39 -12.14 7.68
C GLN A 222 -14.28 -11.77 6.20
N LYS A 223 -15.03 -10.77 5.77
CA LYS A 223 -14.85 -10.17 4.43
C LYS A 223 -13.61 -9.28 4.43
N ALA A 224 -12.88 -9.25 3.31
CA ALA A 224 -11.69 -8.44 3.16
C ALA A 224 -11.46 -7.99 1.72
N ALA A 225 -10.67 -6.93 1.57
CA ALA A 225 -10.16 -6.47 0.31
C ALA A 225 -8.74 -5.94 0.50
N PHE A 226 -7.95 -5.95 -0.56
CA PHE A 226 -6.63 -5.36 -0.60
C PHE A 226 -6.70 -4.04 -1.35
N TYR A 227 -6.09 -3.03 -0.79
CA TYR A 227 -5.98 -1.68 -1.36
C TYR A 227 -4.51 -1.30 -1.51
N ARG A 228 -4.22 -0.41 -2.45
CA ARG A 228 -2.90 0.20 -2.63
C ARG A 228 -2.96 1.70 -2.41
N ASP A 229 -1.83 2.29 -2.07
CA ASP A 229 -1.62 3.73 -2.10
C ASP A 229 -1.71 4.27 -3.53
N LEU A 230 -2.09 5.55 -3.66
CA LEU A 230 -2.18 6.23 -4.96
C LEU A 230 -0.82 6.75 -5.45
N GLY A 231 0.16 6.84 -4.56
CA GLY A 231 1.51 7.32 -4.88
C GLY A 231 2.43 6.23 -5.47
N ASP A 232 3.73 6.48 -5.37
CA ASP A 232 4.75 5.50 -5.75
C ASP A 232 4.71 4.30 -4.81
N VAL A 233 4.53 3.13 -5.39
CA VAL A 233 4.50 1.84 -4.67
C VAL A 233 5.66 0.93 -5.07
N ALA A 234 6.69 1.47 -5.75
CA ALA A 234 7.86 0.70 -6.17
C ALA A 234 8.51 -0.02 -4.98
N GLY A 235 8.92 -1.27 -5.19
CA GLY A 235 9.50 -2.11 -4.15
C GLY A 235 8.52 -2.54 -3.04
N THR A 236 7.22 -2.30 -3.20
CA THR A 236 6.19 -2.76 -2.27
C THR A 236 5.29 -3.82 -2.89
N LEU A 237 4.61 -4.60 -2.06
CA LEU A 237 3.78 -5.73 -2.53
C LEU A 237 2.71 -5.34 -3.57
N PRO A 238 2.04 -4.17 -3.50
CA PRO A 238 1.14 -3.72 -4.55
C PRO A 238 1.75 -3.58 -5.95
N ALA A 239 3.08 -3.41 -6.05
CA ALA A 239 3.80 -3.35 -7.34
C ALA A 239 4.21 -4.73 -7.86
N ALA A 240 4.03 -5.80 -7.07
CA ALA A 240 4.47 -7.13 -7.45
C ALA A 240 3.66 -7.68 -8.64
N LYS A 241 4.35 -8.27 -9.61
CA LYS A 241 3.75 -9.01 -10.70
C LYS A 241 3.64 -10.48 -10.34
N GLN A 242 2.42 -11.00 -10.24
CA GLN A 242 2.22 -12.43 -10.02
C GLN A 242 2.42 -13.19 -11.33
N LEU A 243 3.43 -14.06 -11.37
CA LEU A 243 3.78 -14.87 -12.53
C LEU A 243 3.07 -16.23 -12.55
N HIS A 244 2.74 -16.76 -11.36
CA HIS A 244 2.15 -18.10 -11.22
C HIS A 244 1.33 -18.24 -9.93
N GLY A 245 0.44 -19.23 -9.93
CA GLY A 245 -0.33 -19.66 -8.75
C GLY A 245 -1.69 -18.98 -8.62
N LYS A 246 -2.38 -19.28 -7.52
CA LYS A 246 -3.68 -18.70 -7.19
C LYS A 246 -3.51 -17.27 -6.66
N GLU A 247 -4.60 -16.52 -6.65
CA GLU A 247 -4.66 -15.21 -5.99
C GLU A 247 -4.13 -15.25 -4.56
N LEU A 248 -3.56 -14.12 -4.12
CA LEU A 248 -3.07 -13.96 -2.76
C LEU A 248 -4.24 -13.91 -1.77
N SER A 249 -4.10 -14.55 -0.64
CA SER A 249 -5.01 -14.41 0.48
C SER A 249 -4.57 -13.26 1.40
N TYR A 250 -5.44 -12.84 2.30
CA TYR A 250 -5.13 -11.86 3.35
C TYR A 250 -3.85 -12.20 4.11
N ASN A 251 -3.74 -13.45 4.60
CA ASN A 251 -2.56 -13.91 5.33
C ASN A 251 -1.31 -13.96 4.44
N ASN A 252 -1.46 -14.32 3.16
CA ASN A 252 -0.35 -14.27 2.20
C ASN A 252 0.22 -12.85 2.07
N ILE A 253 -0.64 -11.84 1.93
CA ILE A 253 -0.22 -10.44 1.79
C ILE A 253 0.48 -9.97 3.07
N ASN A 254 -0.13 -10.23 4.24
CA ASN A 254 0.43 -9.81 5.52
C ASN A 254 1.81 -10.43 5.78
N ASP A 255 1.94 -11.74 5.59
CA ASP A 255 3.21 -12.45 5.83
C ASP A 255 4.28 -12.07 4.81
N THR A 256 3.89 -11.90 3.52
CA THR A 256 4.82 -11.47 2.48
C THR A 256 5.35 -10.06 2.74
N ASN A 257 4.48 -9.12 3.18
CA ASN A 257 4.90 -7.78 3.54
C ASN A 257 5.93 -7.80 4.67
N GLY A 258 5.69 -8.57 5.73
CA GLY A 258 6.66 -8.71 6.83
C GLY A 258 8.00 -9.30 6.39
N ALA A 259 8.00 -10.19 5.40
CA ALA A 259 9.22 -10.76 4.82
C ALA A 259 9.99 -9.72 3.98
N ILE A 260 9.29 -8.91 3.19
CA ILE A 260 9.88 -7.82 2.40
C ILE A 260 10.47 -6.74 3.32
N GLU A 261 9.78 -6.38 4.41
CA GLU A 261 10.28 -5.42 5.40
C GLU A 261 11.62 -5.88 6.00
N LEU A 262 11.74 -7.14 6.41
CA LEU A 262 13.01 -7.67 6.92
C LEU A 262 14.09 -7.70 5.83
N LEU A 263 13.74 -8.05 4.59
CA LEU A 263 14.71 -8.11 3.49
C LEU A 263 15.34 -6.73 3.21
N ARG A 264 14.63 -5.62 3.46
CA ARG A 264 15.13 -4.24 3.29
C ARG A 264 16.35 -3.92 4.17
N GLU A 265 16.57 -4.66 5.26
CA GLU A 265 17.76 -4.50 6.13
C GLU A 265 19.05 -5.00 5.49
N PHE A 266 18.98 -5.70 4.34
CA PHE A 266 20.15 -6.34 3.72
C PHE A 266 20.55 -5.64 2.42
N ASP A 267 21.82 -5.25 2.34
CA ASP A 267 22.53 -4.73 1.16
C ASP A 267 23.31 -5.82 0.39
N THR A 268 23.43 -6.99 1.01
CA THR A 268 24.03 -8.20 0.45
C THR A 268 22.93 -9.20 0.06
N THR A 269 23.27 -10.22 -0.73
CA THR A 269 22.29 -11.25 -1.10
C THR A 269 21.78 -11.99 0.14
N ALA A 270 20.47 -11.92 0.35
CA ALA A 270 19.80 -12.53 1.48
C ALA A 270 18.54 -13.29 1.05
N VAL A 271 18.21 -14.31 1.83
CA VAL A 271 16.94 -15.06 1.74
C VAL A 271 16.29 -15.05 3.10
N ILE A 272 15.02 -14.64 3.12
CA ILE A 272 14.19 -14.56 4.31
C ILE A 272 13.03 -15.54 4.16
N ALA A 273 12.85 -16.41 5.14
CA ALA A 273 11.66 -17.26 5.30
C ALA A 273 10.79 -16.72 6.44
N VAL A 274 9.51 -16.55 6.18
CA VAL A 274 8.52 -16.03 7.13
C VAL A 274 7.33 -16.98 7.20
N LYS A 275 6.78 -17.13 8.41
CA LYS A 275 5.53 -17.83 8.64
C LYS A 275 4.75 -17.17 9.77
N HIS A 276 3.46 -16.92 9.55
CA HIS A 276 2.56 -16.26 10.51
C HIS A 276 3.10 -14.92 11.02
N GLY A 277 3.62 -14.10 10.08
CA GLY A 277 4.13 -12.77 10.36
C GLY A 277 5.45 -12.71 11.15
N ASN A 278 6.13 -13.85 11.36
CA ASN A 278 7.43 -13.88 12.03
C ASN A 278 8.50 -14.52 11.14
N PRO A 279 9.74 -14.02 11.17
CA PRO A 279 10.86 -14.69 10.53
C PRO A 279 11.07 -16.07 11.19
N CYS A 280 11.31 -17.08 10.37
CA CYS A 280 11.66 -18.42 10.81
C CYS A 280 12.99 -18.92 10.24
N GLY A 281 13.51 -18.27 9.19
CA GLY A 281 14.82 -18.59 8.64
C GLY A 281 15.38 -17.39 7.88
N VAL A 282 16.65 -17.06 8.15
CA VAL A 282 17.39 -16.01 7.46
C VAL A 282 18.76 -16.54 7.09
N GLY A 283 19.15 -16.37 5.83
CA GLY A 283 20.47 -16.74 5.33
C GLY A 283 21.05 -15.63 4.46
N VAL A 284 22.35 -15.40 4.58
CA VAL A 284 23.12 -14.41 3.82
C VAL A 284 24.30 -15.12 3.15
N ALA A 285 24.47 -14.93 1.84
CA ALA A 285 25.59 -15.51 1.09
C ALA A 285 25.75 -14.80 -0.25
N ASP A 286 26.82 -15.06 -0.98
CA ASP A 286 27.03 -14.49 -2.32
C ASP A 286 26.03 -15.01 -3.35
N ALA A 287 25.60 -16.28 -3.22
CA ALA A 287 24.63 -16.90 -4.11
C ALA A 287 23.28 -17.12 -3.41
N VAL A 288 22.17 -16.88 -4.13
CA VAL A 288 20.80 -17.09 -3.60
C VAL A 288 20.56 -18.54 -3.17
N SER A 289 21.11 -19.51 -3.91
CA SER A 289 21.01 -20.94 -3.58
C SER A 289 21.63 -21.29 -2.22
N GLU A 290 22.76 -20.67 -1.90
CA GLU A 290 23.43 -20.86 -0.61
C GLU A 290 22.72 -20.09 0.50
N ALA A 291 22.30 -18.84 0.26
CA ALA A 291 21.51 -18.08 1.20
C ALA A 291 20.18 -18.80 1.53
N TYR A 292 19.51 -19.41 0.54
CA TYR A 292 18.33 -20.23 0.76
C TYR A 292 18.62 -21.48 1.60
N ARG A 293 19.73 -22.18 1.32
CA ARG A 293 20.15 -23.34 2.12
C ARG A 293 20.31 -22.96 3.60
N LEU A 294 21.00 -21.85 3.88
CA LEU A 294 21.19 -21.33 5.23
C LEU A 294 19.86 -20.96 5.90
N ALA A 295 18.97 -20.25 5.19
CA ALA A 295 17.65 -19.89 5.69
C ALA A 295 16.78 -21.12 5.97
N TYR A 296 16.83 -22.13 5.10
CA TYR A 296 16.09 -23.38 5.28
C TYR A 296 16.61 -24.19 6.48
N GLU A 297 17.94 -24.32 6.63
CA GLU A 297 18.58 -25.07 7.71
C GLU A 297 18.43 -24.43 9.10
N ALA A 298 17.99 -23.18 9.15
CA ALA A 298 17.68 -22.48 10.39
C ALA A 298 16.48 -23.13 11.11
N ASP A 299 15.38 -23.40 10.39
CA ASP A 299 14.21 -24.08 10.88
C ASP A 299 13.45 -24.79 9.74
N PRO A 300 13.90 -26.00 9.33
CA PRO A 300 13.28 -26.73 8.21
C PRO A 300 11.80 -27.07 8.44
N VAL A 301 11.37 -27.13 9.69
CA VAL A 301 9.97 -27.45 10.06
C VAL A 301 9.07 -26.23 9.81
N SER A 302 9.49 -25.05 10.25
CA SER A 302 8.68 -23.83 10.12
C SER A 302 8.68 -23.28 8.69
N VAL A 303 9.77 -23.42 7.94
CA VAL A 303 9.87 -22.98 6.53
C VAL A 303 8.88 -23.75 5.63
N PHE A 304 8.52 -24.98 5.97
CA PHE A 304 7.48 -25.72 5.26
C PHE A 304 6.14 -24.98 5.33
N GLY A 305 5.56 -24.68 4.16
CA GLY A 305 4.32 -23.90 4.03
C GLY A 305 4.52 -22.40 4.34
N GLY A 306 5.76 -21.94 4.41
CA GLY A 306 6.09 -20.53 4.61
C GLY A 306 6.22 -19.76 3.29
N ILE A 307 6.61 -18.51 3.45
CA ILE A 307 6.89 -17.54 2.38
C ILE A 307 8.38 -17.28 2.35
N VAL A 308 8.96 -17.28 1.15
CA VAL A 308 10.38 -17.01 0.94
C VAL A 308 10.54 -15.78 0.06
N VAL A 309 11.35 -14.83 0.52
CA VAL A 309 11.71 -13.63 -0.26
C VAL A 309 13.24 -13.52 -0.39
N THR A 310 13.70 -12.99 -1.52
CA THR A 310 15.13 -12.74 -1.77
C THR A 310 15.33 -11.46 -2.57
N ASN A 311 16.49 -10.82 -2.40
CA ASN A 311 16.92 -9.66 -3.21
C ASN A 311 17.84 -10.06 -4.39
N GLY A 312 18.00 -11.35 -4.64
CA GLY A 312 18.75 -11.87 -5.78
C GLY A 312 17.90 -12.65 -6.77
N THR A 313 18.42 -12.91 -7.96
CA THR A 313 17.75 -13.69 -8.99
C THR A 313 17.62 -15.15 -8.59
N VAL A 314 16.44 -15.73 -8.69
CA VAL A 314 16.20 -17.16 -8.51
C VAL A 314 16.56 -17.89 -9.79
N ASP A 315 17.62 -18.67 -9.74
CA ASP A 315 18.12 -19.53 -10.81
C ASP A 315 17.63 -20.98 -10.70
N ALA A 316 18.02 -21.84 -11.64
CA ALA A 316 17.64 -23.26 -11.64
C ALA A 316 18.08 -23.99 -10.37
N ALA A 317 19.32 -23.74 -9.90
CA ALA A 317 19.87 -24.41 -8.71
C ALA A 317 19.09 -24.06 -7.45
N THR A 318 18.73 -22.78 -7.29
CA THR A 318 17.88 -22.28 -6.21
C THR A 318 16.45 -22.88 -6.31
N ALA A 319 15.87 -22.86 -7.52
CA ALA A 319 14.55 -23.39 -7.78
C ALA A 319 14.44 -24.90 -7.47
N GLU A 320 15.46 -25.69 -7.80
CA GLU A 320 15.52 -27.11 -7.45
C GLU A 320 15.49 -27.33 -5.94
N GLN A 321 16.23 -26.53 -5.17
CA GLN A 321 16.20 -26.61 -3.70
C GLN A 321 14.82 -26.23 -3.15
N MET A 322 14.26 -25.09 -3.58
CA MET A 322 12.94 -24.59 -3.17
C MET A 322 11.82 -25.57 -3.55
N SER A 323 11.98 -26.30 -4.66
CA SER A 323 11.00 -27.27 -5.14
C SER A 323 10.87 -28.52 -4.25
N LYS A 324 11.83 -28.81 -3.39
CA LYS A 324 11.85 -30.03 -2.54
C LYS A 324 10.81 -29.98 -1.43
N ILE A 325 10.38 -28.78 -1.01
CA ILE A 325 9.38 -28.60 0.05
C ILE A 325 8.15 -27.87 -0.48
N PHE A 326 7.08 -27.88 0.29
CA PHE A 326 5.94 -27.02 0.02
C PHE A 326 6.23 -25.60 0.52
N LEU A 327 6.14 -24.63 -0.38
CA LEU A 327 6.16 -23.19 -0.10
C LEU A 327 4.86 -22.57 -0.62
N GLU A 328 4.34 -21.57 0.10
CA GLU A 328 3.15 -20.82 -0.32
C GLU A 328 3.50 -19.78 -1.39
N ILE A 329 4.58 -19.01 -1.17
CA ILE A 329 4.98 -17.88 -2.01
C ILE A 329 6.49 -17.82 -2.11
N ILE A 330 6.99 -17.47 -3.29
CA ILE A 330 8.38 -17.03 -3.50
C ILE A 330 8.33 -15.64 -4.16
N VAL A 331 9.09 -14.69 -3.59
CA VAL A 331 9.25 -13.34 -4.12
C VAL A 331 10.71 -13.10 -4.47
N ALA A 332 10.97 -12.61 -5.66
CA ALA A 332 12.30 -12.28 -6.13
C ALA A 332 12.27 -11.13 -7.13
N PRO A 333 13.38 -10.41 -7.33
CA PRO A 333 13.46 -9.37 -8.37
C PRO A 333 13.40 -9.98 -9.77
N LYS A 334 13.83 -11.25 -9.92
CA LYS A 334 13.80 -11.97 -11.20
C LYS A 334 13.85 -13.48 -10.99
N PHE A 335 13.23 -14.20 -11.91
CA PHE A 335 13.35 -15.66 -12.06
C PHE A 335 13.95 -15.96 -13.43
N THR A 336 14.86 -16.94 -13.53
CA THR A 336 15.29 -17.43 -14.85
C THR A 336 14.19 -18.32 -15.46
N ASP A 337 14.22 -18.50 -16.78
CA ASP A 337 13.24 -19.36 -17.47
C ASP A 337 13.28 -20.80 -16.96
N GLU A 338 14.49 -21.31 -16.66
CA GLU A 338 14.70 -22.64 -16.08
C GLU A 338 14.09 -22.73 -14.68
N ALA A 339 14.26 -21.68 -13.85
CA ALA A 339 13.67 -21.63 -12.53
C ALA A 339 12.13 -21.64 -12.59
N LEU A 340 11.55 -20.86 -13.51
CA LEU A 340 10.11 -20.85 -13.76
C LEU A 340 9.62 -22.24 -14.21
N ALA A 341 10.33 -22.91 -15.13
CA ALA A 341 9.98 -24.25 -15.60
C ALA A 341 9.98 -25.31 -14.48
N ILE A 342 10.82 -25.13 -13.44
CA ILE A 342 10.86 -26.02 -12.27
C ILE A 342 9.71 -25.69 -11.30
N LEU A 343 9.57 -24.42 -10.91
CA LEU A 343 8.67 -23.99 -9.84
C LEU A 343 7.19 -24.04 -10.25
N THR A 344 6.86 -23.76 -11.51
CA THR A 344 5.48 -23.77 -12.02
C THR A 344 4.85 -25.18 -12.08
N ARG A 345 5.65 -26.25 -11.94
CA ARG A 345 5.12 -27.62 -11.75
C ARG A 345 4.26 -27.75 -10.49
N LYS A 346 4.45 -26.85 -9.51
CA LYS A 346 3.66 -26.79 -8.27
C LYS A 346 2.48 -25.82 -8.45
N LYS A 347 1.32 -26.32 -8.87
CA LYS A 347 0.14 -25.52 -9.23
C LYS A 347 -0.30 -24.47 -8.20
N ASN A 348 -0.04 -24.68 -6.92
CA ASN A 348 -0.48 -23.80 -5.85
C ASN A 348 0.60 -22.83 -5.37
N LEU A 349 1.85 -23.00 -5.79
CA LEU A 349 2.95 -22.10 -5.46
C LEU A 349 2.75 -20.75 -6.17
N ARG A 350 2.78 -19.67 -5.43
CA ARG A 350 2.71 -18.32 -5.98
C ARG A 350 4.11 -17.78 -6.23
N LEU A 351 4.36 -17.28 -7.44
CA LEU A 351 5.61 -16.64 -7.81
C LEU A 351 5.34 -15.17 -8.06
N LEU A 352 6.02 -14.32 -7.32
CA LEU A 352 5.89 -12.87 -7.41
C LEU A 352 7.22 -12.26 -7.86
N GLU A 353 7.19 -11.55 -8.97
CA GLU A 353 8.30 -10.72 -9.42
C GLU A 353 8.12 -9.31 -8.85
N LEU A 354 9.07 -8.86 -8.07
CA LEU A 354 9.08 -7.57 -7.40
C LEU A 354 10.53 -7.08 -7.28
N ASP A 355 10.78 -5.81 -7.59
CA ASP A 355 12.10 -5.22 -7.35
C ASP A 355 12.37 -5.10 -5.84
N THR A 356 12.83 -6.20 -5.26
CA THR A 356 13.22 -6.32 -3.85
C THR A 356 14.60 -5.73 -3.55
N THR A 357 15.27 -5.15 -4.53
CA THR A 357 16.53 -4.40 -4.33
C THR A 357 16.25 -2.98 -3.81
N ILE A 358 15.03 -2.49 -3.96
CA ILE A 358 14.59 -1.20 -3.41
C ILE A 358 14.44 -1.34 -1.89
N ARG A 359 15.39 -0.74 -1.15
CA ARG A 359 15.44 -0.79 0.32
C ARG A 359 14.66 0.35 0.98
N ALA A 360 14.60 1.49 0.33
CA ALA A 360 13.86 2.65 0.85
C ALA A 360 12.35 2.39 0.88
N TYR A 361 11.71 2.87 1.92
CA TYR A 361 10.24 2.94 1.95
C TYR A 361 9.74 4.08 1.05
N PRO A 362 8.50 3.99 0.53
CA PRO A 362 7.87 5.12 -0.15
C PRO A 362 7.89 6.38 0.74
N LYS A 363 8.10 7.54 0.12
CA LYS A 363 8.17 8.81 0.86
C LYS A 363 6.87 9.08 1.62
N GLY A 364 6.99 9.31 2.92
CA GLY A 364 5.83 9.64 3.76
C GLY A 364 5.02 8.42 4.21
N GLU A 365 5.52 7.21 3.97
CA GLU A 365 4.91 5.96 4.44
C GLU A 365 4.72 5.97 5.96
N ARG A 366 3.61 5.42 6.42
CA ARG A 366 3.24 5.36 7.84
C ARG A 366 2.60 4.05 8.21
N VAL A 367 2.81 3.65 9.45
CA VAL A 367 2.08 2.53 10.03
C VAL A 367 0.76 3.04 10.60
N MET A 368 -0.34 2.46 10.13
CA MET A 368 -1.70 2.78 10.56
C MET A 368 -2.33 1.56 11.22
N ARG A 369 -2.76 1.71 12.47
CA ARG A 369 -3.41 0.64 13.21
C ARG A 369 -4.80 1.06 13.67
N LYS A 370 -5.82 0.40 13.15
CA LYS A 370 -7.21 0.64 13.56
C LYS A 370 -7.41 0.17 15.00
N VAL A 371 -7.95 1.06 15.83
CA VAL A 371 -8.45 0.74 17.17
C VAL A 371 -9.95 1.06 17.24
N ALA A 372 -10.65 0.51 18.21
CA ALA A 372 -12.07 0.80 18.37
C ALA A 372 -12.29 2.32 18.56
N GLY A 373 -13.07 2.92 17.66
CA GLY A 373 -13.36 4.35 17.68
C GLY A 373 -12.25 5.28 17.21
N GLY A 374 -11.06 4.77 16.83
CA GLY A 374 -9.93 5.62 16.45
C GLY A 374 -8.92 4.95 15.54
N LEU A 375 -7.81 5.66 15.30
CA LEU A 375 -6.68 5.22 14.49
C LEU A 375 -5.38 5.64 15.19
N LEU A 376 -4.47 4.71 15.36
CA LEU A 376 -3.07 5.00 15.72
C LEU A 376 -2.28 5.17 14.43
N VAL A 377 -1.52 6.24 14.34
CA VAL A 377 -0.63 6.52 13.21
C VAL A 377 0.75 6.84 13.75
N GLN A 378 1.76 6.24 13.18
CA GLN A 378 3.16 6.50 13.52
C GLN A 378 4.02 6.44 12.26
N GLU A 379 5.23 6.98 12.35
CA GLU A 379 6.25 6.80 11.33
C GLU A 379 6.72 5.34 11.30
N ILE A 380 7.24 4.91 10.15
CA ILE A 380 7.86 3.59 10.02
C ILE A 380 9.16 3.58 10.84
N ASP A 381 9.45 2.44 11.46
CA ASP A 381 10.76 2.15 12.06
C ASP A 381 11.75 1.77 10.93
N ASP A 382 12.23 2.76 10.20
CA ASP A 382 13.14 2.61 9.04
C ASP A 382 14.63 2.65 9.41
N LYS A 383 14.96 2.98 10.66
CA LYS A 383 16.34 3.04 11.16
C LYS A 383 16.71 1.74 11.86
N LEU A 384 17.91 1.27 11.64
CA LEU A 384 18.46 0.10 12.34
C LEU A 384 19.26 0.49 13.59
N LEU A 385 19.90 1.67 13.55
CA LEU A 385 20.73 2.24 14.60
C LEU A 385 20.43 3.74 14.71
N PRO A 386 20.79 4.41 15.85
CA PRO A 386 20.76 5.86 15.95
C PRO A 386 21.59 6.54 14.84
N GLU A 387 21.37 7.83 14.61
CA GLU A 387 22.03 8.58 13.52
C GLU A 387 23.57 8.66 13.68
N ASP A 388 24.06 8.68 14.93
CA ASP A 388 25.50 8.58 15.22
C ASP A 388 26.06 7.17 14.97
N GLY A 389 25.20 6.16 14.83
CA GLY A 389 25.56 4.77 14.55
C GLY A 389 26.46 4.11 15.60
N GLU A 390 26.60 4.74 16.80
CA GLU A 390 27.55 4.30 17.80
C GLU A 390 27.07 3.05 18.55
N LEU A 391 27.81 1.96 18.38
CA LEU A 391 27.63 0.73 19.13
C LEU A 391 28.58 0.74 20.34
N LYS A 392 28.01 0.69 21.53
CA LYS A 392 28.80 0.78 22.77
C LYS A 392 29.03 -0.61 23.37
N VAL A 393 30.28 -1.09 23.36
CA VAL A 393 30.64 -2.27 24.15
C VAL A 393 30.70 -1.88 25.62
N VAL A 394 29.87 -2.55 26.46
CA VAL A 394 29.67 -2.18 27.87
C VAL A 394 30.33 -3.15 28.85
N THR A 395 30.88 -4.27 28.35
CA THR A 395 31.52 -5.34 29.13
C THR A 395 33.05 -5.32 28.96
N LYS A 396 33.76 -6.04 29.86
CA LYS A 396 35.22 -6.26 29.74
C LYS A 396 35.58 -7.08 28.52
N ALA A 397 34.80 -8.16 28.26
CA ALA A 397 34.93 -8.94 27.05
C ALA A 397 34.55 -8.07 25.83
N GLN A 398 35.34 -8.14 24.77
CA GLN A 398 35.13 -7.41 23.53
C GLN A 398 34.71 -8.41 22.44
N PRO A 399 33.68 -8.10 21.62
CA PRO A 399 33.32 -8.96 20.52
C PRO A 399 34.42 -8.92 19.42
N THR A 400 34.73 -10.06 18.84
CA THR A 400 35.55 -10.13 17.62
C THR A 400 34.80 -9.53 16.42
N ALA A 401 35.49 -9.23 15.32
CA ALA A 401 34.85 -8.74 14.10
C ALA A 401 33.74 -9.71 13.61
N LYS A 402 34.00 -11.01 13.62
CA LYS A 402 33.01 -12.03 13.25
C LYS A 402 31.80 -12.04 14.20
N GLN A 403 32.02 -11.94 15.49
CA GLN A 403 30.92 -11.84 16.46
C GLN A 403 30.09 -10.57 16.24
N MET A 404 30.73 -9.47 15.84
CA MET A 404 30.00 -8.23 15.51
C MET A 404 29.13 -8.41 14.28
N GLU A 405 29.58 -9.13 13.25
CA GLU A 405 28.76 -9.49 12.08
C GLU A 405 27.55 -10.33 12.49
N ASP A 406 27.75 -11.36 13.32
CA ASP A 406 26.68 -12.21 13.84
C ASP A 406 25.71 -11.42 14.73
N LEU A 407 26.18 -10.49 15.57
CA LEU A 407 25.36 -9.57 16.38
C LEU A 407 24.48 -8.69 15.49
N MET A 408 25.06 -8.11 14.44
CA MET A 408 24.33 -7.25 13.50
C MET A 408 23.30 -8.04 12.68
N LEU A 409 23.59 -9.28 12.31
CA LEU A 409 22.63 -10.17 11.67
C LEU A 409 21.45 -10.46 12.62
N ALA A 410 21.74 -10.84 13.85
CA ALA A 410 20.71 -11.08 14.87
C ALA A 410 19.89 -9.81 15.17
N TRP A 411 20.52 -8.63 15.17
CA TRP A 411 19.89 -7.33 15.37
C TRP A 411 18.89 -6.98 14.26
N LYS A 412 19.25 -7.18 13.00
CA LYS A 412 18.37 -7.03 11.85
C LYS A 412 17.14 -7.94 11.95
N ILE A 413 17.35 -9.18 12.36
CA ILE A 413 16.27 -10.18 12.48
C ILE A 413 15.31 -9.82 13.62
N VAL A 414 15.85 -9.47 14.80
CA VAL A 414 15.01 -9.22 15.98
C VAL A 414 14.13 -7.99 15.82
N LYS A 415 14.57 -6.96 15.09
CA LYS A 415 13.77 -5.78 14.71
C LYS A 415 12.44 -6.17 14.05
N HIS A 416 12.43 -7.28 13.31
CA HIS A 416 11.25 -7.75 12.57
C HIS A 416 10.53 -8.93 13.23
N ALA A 417 10.98 -9.39 14.39
CA ALA A 417 10.27 -10.36 15.21
C ALA A 417 9.25 -9.67 16.12
N LYS A 418 8.11 -10.31 16.36
CA LYS A 418 7.12 -9.77 17.32
C LYS A 418 7.68 -9.69 18.73
N SER A 419 7.42 -8.58 19.43
CA SER A 419 7.86 -8.33 20.81
C SER A 419 7.08 -9.16 21.85
N ASN A 420 7.70 -9.58 22.97
CA ASN A 420 9.15 -9.52 23.19
C ASN A 420 9.85 -10.46 22.20
N GLY A 421 10.84 -9.93 21.49
CA GLY A 421 11.58 -10.66 20.47
C GLY A 421 13.03 -10.96 20.88
N ILE A 422 13.49 -12.16 20.56
CA ILE A 422 14.90 -12.59 20.66
C ILE A 422 15.27 -13.28 19.35
N ALA A 423 16.45 -12.98 18.82
CA ALA A 423 17.03 -13.66 17.67
C ALA A 423 18.45 -14.12 17.98
N ILE A 424 18.79 -15.35 17.57
CA ILE A 424 20.14 -15.92 17.68
C ILE A 424 20.66 -16.16 16.27
N ALA A 425 21.87 -15.69 15.99
CA ALA A 425 22.51 -15.84 14.70
C ALA A 425 23.98 -16.23 14.83
N LYS A 426 24.49 -16.92 13.83
CA LYS A 426 25.89 -17.29 13.69
C LYS A 426 26.19 -17.71 12.26
N ASP A 427 27.38 -17.40 11.79
CA ASP A 427 27.88 -17.85 10.49
C ASP A 427 26.88 -17.54 9.33
N HIS A 428 26.42 -16.30 9.23
CA HIS A 428 25.54 -15.80 8.18
C HIS A 428 24.11 -16.39 8.17
N GLN A 429 23.66 -17.06 9.24
CA GLN A 429 22.30 -17.60 9.33
C GLN A 429 21.67 -17.32 10.69
N SER A 430 20.34 -17.25 10.73
CA SER A 430 19.59 -17.36 11.98
C SER A 430 19.68 -18.80 12.51
N LEU A 431 19.70 -18.95 13.83
CA LEU A 431 19.69 -20.28 14.47
C LEU A 431 18.39 -20.52 15.22
N GLY A 432 17.91 -19.52 15.94
CA GLY A 432 16.67 -19.61 16.70
C GLY A 432 16.04 -18.23 16.91
N ILE A 433 14.74 -18.15 16.80
CA ILE A 433 13.96 -16.94 17.00
C ILE A 433 12.86 -17.21 17.99
N GLY A 434 12.77 -16.38 19.03
CA GLY A 434 11.74 -16.42 20.06
C GLY A 434 10.85 -15.19 19.98
N PRO A 435 9.77 -15.17 19.16
CA PRO A 435 8.92 -14.02 18.98
C PRO A 435 7.72 -14.02 19.93
N GLY A 436 7.17 -12.83 20.22
CA GLY A 436 5.82 -12.64 20.71
C GLY A 436 5.53 -13.13 22.12
N GLN A 437 6.53 -13.20 22.99
CA GLN A 437 6.33 -13.67 24.36
C GLN A 437 6.01 -12.51 25.32
N VAL A 438 5.16 -12.76 26.31
CA VAL A 438 4.82 -11.76 27.33
C VAL A 438 5.94 -11.52 28.34
N ASN A 439 6.90 -12.43 28.40
CA ASN A 439 8.07 -12.34 29.26
C ASN A 439 9.36 -12.57 28.44
N ARG A 440 10.35 -11.72 28.60
CA ARG A 440 11.60 -11.75 27.82
C ARG A 440 12.41 -13.01 28.00
N ILE A 441 12.46 -13.53 29.23
CA ILE A 441 13.17 -14.79 29.49
C ILE A 441 12.57 -15.96 28.71
N TRP A 442 11.26 -15.99 28.50
CA TRP A 442 10.62 -17.04 27.69
C TRP A 442 11.00 -16.96 26.22
N SER A 443 11.09 -15.73 25.68
CA SER A 443 11.61 -15.51 24.33
C SER A 443 13.04 -16.00 24.21
N THR A 444 13.88 -15.71 25.21
CA THR A 444 15.28 -16.14 25.28
C THR A 444 15.38 -17.68 25.31
N GLN A 445 14.64 -18.33 26.20
CA GLN A 445 14.61 -19.78 26.31
C GLN A 445 14.12 -20.46 25.02
N MET A 446 13.06 -19.91 24.40
CA MET A 446 12.54 -20.41 23.12
C MET A 446 13.59 -20.30 22.02
N ALA A 447 14.27 -19.16 21.89
CA ALA A 447 15.30 -18.97 20.88
C ALA A 447 16.49 -19.93 21.09
N ILE A 448 16.91 -20.14 22.34
CA ILE A 448 17.97 -21.08 22.70
C ILE A 448 17.56 -22.51 22.35
N GLU A 449 16.38 -22.95 22.74
CA GLU A 449 15.85 -24.30 22.46
C GLU A 449 15.81 -24.57 20.96
N ARG A 450 15.30 -23.61 20.16
CA ARG A 450 15.24 -23.73 18.70
C ARG A 450 16.61 -23.75 18.02
N SER A 451 17.60 -23.12 18.61
CA SER A 451 18.99 -23.13 18.08
C SER A 451 19.68 -24.49 18.24
N GLY A 452 19.20 -25.32 19.18
CA GLY A 452 19.79 -26.65 19.47
C GLY A 452 21.30 -26.54 19.78
N ASP A 453 22.07 -27.53 19.36
CA ASP A 453 23.52 -27.58 19.61
C ASP A 453 24.31 -26.46 18.92
N LYS A 454 23.75 -25.84 17.88
CA LYS A 454 24.39 -24.74 17.14
C LYS A 454 24.52 -23.44 17.95
N VAL A 455 23.79 -23.32 19.07
CA VAL A 455 23.78 -22.12 19.92
C VAL A 455 25.13 -21.75 20.52
N ARG A 456 26.03 -22.74 20.69
CA ARG A 456 27.33 -22.51 21.30
C ARG A 456 28.21 -21.58 20.47
N GLY A 457 28.67 -20.50 21.10
CA GLY A 457 29.47 -19.46 20.46
C GLY A 457 28.66 -18.54 19.54
N ALA A 458 27.33 -18.62 19.54
CA ALA A 458 26.47 -17.74 18.74
C ALA A 458 26.29 -16.35 19.37
N ALA A 459 25.75 -15.43 18.58
CA ALA A 459 25.33 -14.09 18.96
C ALA A 459 23.84 -14.06 19.23
N LEU A 460 23.41 -13.32 20.25
CA LEU A 460 22.00 -13.10 20.59
C LEU A 460 21.66 -11.61 20.53
N ALA A 461 20.50 -11.28 19.94
CA ALA A 461 19.90 -9.96 19.92
C ALA A 461 18.56 -9.94 20.65
N SER A 462 18.31 -8.83 21.36
CA SER A 462 17.03 -8.56 22.03
C SER A 462 16.46 -7.22 21.55
N ASP A 463 15.18 -7.22 21.16
CA ASP A 463 14.48 -6.03 20.64
C ASP A 463 14.35 -4.87 21.64
N ALA A 464 14.53 -5.15 22.94
CA ALA A 464 14.58 -4.17 24.04
C ALA A 464 15.55 -4.63 25.13
N PHE A 465 15.74 -3.79 26.18
CA PHE A 465 16.64 -4.07 27.30
C PHE A 465 16.25 -5.31 28.10
N PHE A 466 17.22 -5.93 28.74
CA PHE A 466 16.97 -6.97 29.73
C PHE A 466 16.53 -6.32 31.08
N PRO A 467 15.33 -6.69 31.59
CA PRO A 467 14.88 -6.16 32.88
C PRO A 467 15.64 -6.76 34.08
N PHE A 468 16.23 -7.95 33.91
CA PHE A 468 16.95 -8.73 34.91
C PHE A 468 18.12 -9.47 34.25
N ASP A 469 19.00 -10.05 35.06
CA ASP A 469 20.15 -10.84 34.63
C ASP A 469 19.81 -12.30 34.24
N ASP A 470 18.56 -12.70 34.36
CA ASP A 470 18.07 -14.06 34.08
C ASP A 470 18.29 -14.47 32.61
N CYS A 471 18.09 -13.52 31.68
CA CYS A 471 18.39 -13.75 30.25
C CYS A 471 19.88 -13.99 30.01
N VAL A 472 20.76 -13.22 30.69
CA VAL A 472 22.22 -13.40 30.58
C VAL A 472 22.63 -14.77 31.13
N LYS A 473 22.07 -15.19 32.28
CA LYS A 473 22.34 -16.50 32.86
C LYS A 473 21.92 -17.64 31.93
N ALA A 474 20.74 -17.55 31.32
CA ALA A 474 20.29 -18.52 30.33
C ALA A 474 21.21 -18.56 29.09
N CYS A 475 21.68 -17.39 28.64
CA CYS A 475 22.67 -17.29 27.54
C CYS A 475 24.01 -17.97 27.90
N ALA A 476 24.50 -17.75 29.13
CA ALA A 476 25.74 -18.35 29.61
C ALA A 476 25.66 -19.88 29.68
N GLU A 477 24.56 -20.42 30.23
CA GLU A 477 24.30 -21.87 30.29
C GLU A 477 24.25 -22.49 28.89
N ALA A 478 23.65 -21.80 27.90
CA ALA A 478 23.59 -22.24 26.53
C ALA A 478 24.91 -22.08 25.75
N GLY A 479 25.87 -21.30 26.28
CA GLY A 479 27.15 -21.03 25.64
C GLY A 479 27.11 -19.94 24.56
N ILE A 480 26.16 -18.97 24.66
CA ILE A 480 26.15 -17.75 23.84
C ILE A 480 27.43 -16.96 24.16
N SER A 481 28.07 -16.41 23.14
CA SER A 481 29.34 -15.71 23.28
C SER A 481 29.21 -14.18 23.32
N CYS A 482 28.17 -13.63 22.75
CA CYS A 482 27.96 -12.18 22.71
C CYS A 482 26.47 -11.84 22.59
N ILE A 483 26.10 -10.64 23.09
CA ILE A 483 24.74 -10.15 23.19
C ILE A 483 24.68 -8.70 22.67
N ILE A 484 23.64 -8.36 21.91
CA ILE A 484 23.30 -7.00 21.51
C ILE A 484 21.88 -6.66 21.97
N GLN A 485 21.74 -5.47 22.58
CA GLN A 485 20.46 -4.96 23.10
C GLN A 485 20.52 -3.43 23.22
N PRO A 486 19.39 -2.72 23.35
CA PRO A 486 19.42 -1.25 23.40
C PRO A 486 20.04 -0.64 24.67
N GLY A 487 20.02 -1.33 25.81
CA GLY A 487 20.28 -0.71 27.10
C GLY A 487 19.12 0.17 27.57
N GLY A 488 19.31 0.90 28.67
CA GLY A 488 18.34 1.84 29.22
C GLY A 488 17.47 1.29 30.35
N SER A 489 17.78 0.11 30.87
CA SER A 489 17.19 -0.42 32.12
C SER A 489 17.85 0.23 33.32
N VAL A 490 17.07 0.47 34.38
CA VAL A 490 17.65 0.86 35.72
C VAL A 490 18.55 -0.23 36.30
N ARG A 491 18.48 -1.46 35.73
CA ARG A 491 19.25 -2.64 36.15
C ARG A 491 20.24 -3.11 35.06
N ASP A 492 20.64 -2.24 34.15
CA ASP A 492 21.64 -2.58 33.13
C ASP A 492 22.95 -3.09 33.77
N GLN A 493 23.34 -2.54 34.90
CA GLN A 493 24.56 -2.97 35.60
C GLN A 493 24.49 -4.44 36.04
N ASP A 494 23.33 -4.94 36.47
CA ASP A 494 23.17 -6.36 36.84
C ASP A 494 23.46 -7.28 35.64
N SER A 495 22.98 -6.88 34.45
CA SER A 495 23.21 -7.62 33.21
C SER A 495 24.68 -7.53 32.74
N ILE A 496 25.32 -6.36 32.89
CA ILE A 496 26.73 -6.16 32.56
C ILE A 496 27.62 -6.99 33.50
N ASP A 497 27.39 -6.95 34.80
CA ASP A 497 28.14 -7.73 35.77
C ASP A 497 28.02 -9.23 35.56
N ALA A 498 26.81 -9.71 35.21
CA ALA A 498 26.58 -11.11 34.85
C ALA A 498 27.35 -11.49 33.56
N CYS A 499 27.33 -10.63 32.53
CA CYS A 499 28.11 -10.85 31.32
C CYS A 499 29.62 -10.89 31.60
N ASP A 500 30.12 -9.98 32.43
CA ASP A 500 31.53 -9.97 32.84
C ASP A 500 31.93 -11.23 33.62
N GLN A 501 31.02 -11.74 34.47
CA GLN A 501 31.23 -12.98 35.21
C GLN A 501 31.37 -14.19 34.30
N TYR A 502 30.56 -14.25 33.22
CA TYR A 502 30.55 -15.37 32.29
C TYR A 502 31.43 -15.19 31.06
N GLY A 503 32.11 -14.04 30.93
CA GLY A 503 32.98 -13.72 29.79
C GLY A 503 32.22 -13.48 28.48
N ILE A 504 30.96 -13.02 28.57
CA ILE A 504 30.10 -12.69 27.42
C ILE A 504 30.32 -11.23 27.05
N ALA A 505 30.55 -10.92 25.77
CA ALA A 505 30.58 -9.55 25.29
C ALA A 505 29.17 -8.99 25.16
N MET A 506 28.92 -7.75 25.65
CA MET A 506 27.63 -7.09 25.49
C MET A 506 27.77 -5.74 24.79
N VAL A 507 26.91 -5.50 23.80
CA VAL A 507 26.87 -4.29 22.99
C VAL A 507 25.52 -3.60 23.17
N PHE A 508 25.55 -2.30 23.46
CA PHE A 508 24.34 -1.45 23.49
C PHE A 508 24.19 -0.67 22.20
N THR A 509 22.95 -0.63 21.67
CA THR A 509 22.60 0.13 20.47
C THR A 509 22.00 1.51 20.77
N GLY A 510 21.49 1.74 21.98
CA GLY A 510 20.75 2.96 22.32
C GLY A 510 19.36 3.09 21.67
N MET A 511 18.94 2.14 20.83
CA MET A 511 17.68 2.16 20.11
C MET A 511 16.96 0.82 20.27
N ARG A 512 15.66 0.84 20.61
CA ARG A 512 14.83 -0.37 20.71
C ARG A 512 13.92 -0.51 19.48
N HIS A 513 13.48 -1.74 19.17
CA HIS A 513 12.63 -2.05 18.04
C HIS A 513 11.43 -2.90 18.46
N PHE A 514 10.44 -2.27 19.11
CA PHE A 514 9.20 -2.99 19.40
C PHE A 514 8.32 -3.16 18.16
N LYS A 515 7.84 -4.39 17.94
CA LYS A 515 6.88 -4.74 16.88
C LYS A 515 5.74 -5.58 17.46
N HIS A 516 4.52 -5.03 17.49
CA HIS A 516 3.33 -5.69 18.05
C HIS A 516 2.32 -6.09 16.99
#